data_a15623a88997be1c3ef7547b984dd25c
#
_entry.id   a15623a88997be1c3ef7547b984dd25c
#
_cell.length_a   1.000
_cell.length_b   1.000
_cell.length_c   1.000
_cell.angle_alpha   90.00
_cell.angle_beta   90.00
_cell.angle_gamma   90.00
#
_symmetry.space_group_name_H-M   'P 1'
#
loop_
_entity.id
_entity.type
_entity.pdbx_description
1 polymer ?
#
loop_
_entity_poly.entity_id
_entity_poly.type
_entity_poly.pdbx_seq_one_letter_code
_entity_poly.pdbx_strand_id
1 'polypeptide(L)'
;MLNRIVIMGRLTRDPELRRTQNGTAVTSFSVAVDRGFKSRESGEKATDFIDVVAWRQTAEFVCQYFTKGRMAVVEGRLQIRDWKDKDGNNRRSAEVVADNIYFGDSKRDSQSGGDYAPPAYGSPAESYTAPASGGFAEIEEDGELPF
;
A
#
# COMPACT_ATOMS: atom_id res chain seq x y z
N MET A 1 1.37 -23.49 -15.52
CA MET A 1 2.42 -22.59 -14.97
C MET A 1 1.75 -21.45 -14.26
N LEU A 2 2.26 -21.04 -13.11
CA LEU A 2 1.74 -19.92 -12.32
C LEU A 2 2.79 -18.79 -12.26
N ASN A 3 2.38 -17.56 -12.59
CA ASN A 3 3.18 -16.34 -12.43
C ASN A 3 2.25 -15.26 -11.90
N ARG A 4 2.21 -15.12 -10.61
CA ARG A 4 1.38 -14.16 -9.87
C ARG A 4 2.23 -13.48 -8.81
N ILE A 5 2.10 -12.17 -8.72
CA ILE A 5 2.74 -11.36 -7.69
C ILE A 5 1.72 -10.39 -7.13
N VAL A 6 1.75 -10.21 -5.81
CA VAL A 6 0.98 -9.19 -5.11
C VAL A 6 1.94 -8.42 -4.22
N ILE A 7 2.02 -7.14 -4.42
CA ILE A 7 2.88 -6.25 -3.64
C ILE A 7 2.07 -5.08 -3.11
N MET A 8 2.45 -4.58 -1.94
CA MET A 8 1.88 -3.38 -1.36
C MET A 8 3.01 -2.41 -1.03
N GLY A 9 2.92 -1.18 -1.52
CA GLY A 9 3.95 -0.17 -1.32
C GLY A 9 3.47 1.22 -1.67
N ARG A 10 4.33 2.22 -1.42
CA ARG A 10 4.04 3.62 -1.72
C ARG A 10 4.62 4.02 -3.07
N LEU A 11 3.85 4.76 -3.86
CA LEU A 11 4.36 5.31 -5.11
C LEU A 11 5.51 6.28 -4.84
N THR A 12 6.61 6.13 -5.58
CA THR A 12 7.80 6.97 -5.44
C THR A 12 7.69 8.29 -6.21
N ARG A 13 6.82 8.32 -7.22
CA ARG A 13 6.54 9.47 -8.09
C ARG A 13 5.11 9.42 -8.60
N ASP A 14 4.63 10.53 -9.14
CA ASP A 14 3.34 10.57 -9.82
C ASP A 14 3.39 9.72 -11.10
N PRO A 15 2.39 8.86 -11.35
CA PRO A 15 2.32 8.09 -12.58
C PRO A 15 1.94 8.98 -13.76
N GLU A 16 2.70 8.87 -14.86
CA GLU A 16 2.46 9.62 -16.08
C GLU A 16 1.81 8.74 -17.14
N LEU A 17 0.66 9.16 -17.65
CA LEU A 17 -0.01 8.47 -18.74
C LEU A 17 0.72 8.75 -20.07
N ARG A 18 1.09 7.69 -20.75
CA ARG A 18 1.64 7.72 -22.10
C ARG A 18 0.77 6.91 -23.03
N ARG A 19 0.87 7.18 -24.32
CA ARG A 19 0.20 6.37 -25.34
C ARG A 19 1.25 5.81 -26.29
N THR A 20 1.08 4.53 -26.61
CA THR A 20 1.90 3.88 -27.66
C THR A 20 1.51 4.41 -29.05
N GLN A 21 2.30 4.06 -30.07
CA GLN A 21 1.98 4.41 -31.46
C GLN A 21 0.59 3.94 -31.90
N ASN A 22 0.10 2.84 -31.31
CA ASN A 22 -1.24 2.30 -31.58
C ASN A 22 -2.34 2.95 -30.70
N GLY A 23 -2.03 4.03 -29.96
CA GLY A 23 -2.98 4.72 -29.10
C GLY A 23 -3.28 4.03 -27.75
N THR A 24 -2.62 2.91 -27.45
CA THR A 24 -2.84 2.18 -26.20
C THR A 24 -2.26 2.94 -25.01
N ALA A 25 -3.06 3.16 -23.97
CA ALA A 25 -2.63 3.80 -22.74
C ALA A 25 -1.65 2.90 -21.97
N VAL A 26 -0.57 3.47 -21.49
CA VAL A 26 0.45 2.81 -20.66
C VAL A 26 1.03 3.80 -19.66
N THR A 27 1.34 3.33 -18.47
CA THR A 27 2.09 4.08 -17.47
C THR A 27 3.11 3.19 -16.80
N SER A 28 4.24 3.80 -16.40
CA SER A 28 5.29 3.14 -15.62
C SER A 28 5.57 3.97 -14.37
N PHE A 29 5.57 3.31 -13.23
CA PHE A 29 5.87 3.92 -11.93
C PHE A 29 6.61 2.91 -11.06
N SER A 30 7.21 3.37 -9.97
CA SER A 30 7.86 2.50 -8.98
C SER A 30 7.14 2.58 -7.66
N VAL A 31 7.07 1.45 -6.97
CA VAL A 31 6.57 1.36 -5.59
C VAL A 31 7.70 1.02 -4.63
N ALA A 32 7.76 1.73 -3.52
CA ALA A 32 8.66 1.47 -2.41
C ALA A 32 8.00 0.48 -1.45
N VAL A 33 8.62 -0.67 -1.27
CA VAL A 33 8.14 -1.77 -0.41
C VAL A 33 9.18 -2.00 0.68
N ASP A 34 8.78 -1.78 1.93
CA ASP A 34 9.66 -1.99 3.08
C ASP A 34 9.79 -3.48 3.37
N ARG A 35 11.02 -3.93 3.58
CA ARG A 35 11.27 -5.30 4.04
C ARG A 35 10.76 -5.48 5.46
N GLY A 36 10.09 -6.60 5.73
CA GLY A 36 9.47 -6.89 7.03
C GLY A 36 10.45 -7.04 8.21
N PHE A 37 11.76 -7.07 7.95
CA PHE A 37 12.79 -7.24 8.98
C PHE A 37 13.88 -6.16 8.84
N LYS A 38 14.44 -5.80 10.00
CA LYS A 38 15.59 -4.88 10.05
C LYS A 38 16.89 -5.63 9.76
N SER A 39 17.82 -4.98 9.08
CA SER A 39 19.20 -5.50 8.95
C SER A 39 19.82 -5.67 10.34
N ARG A 40 20.47 -6.81 10.56
CA ARG A 40 21.19 -7.07 11.84
C ARG A 40 22.41 -6.17 12.02
N GLU A 41 23.00 -5.70 10.92
CA GLU A 41 24.23 -4.89 10.96
C GLU A 41 23.95 -3.39 11.11
N SER A 42 22.94 -2.87 10.42
CA SER A 42 22.65 -1.42 10.43
C SER A 42 21.48 -1.02 11.31
N GLY A 43 20.63 -1.96 11.73
CA GLY A 43 19.39 -1.67 12.46
C GLY A 43 18.31 -0.97 11.62
N GLU A 44 18.61 -0.68 10.35
CA GLU A 44 17.73 0.02 9.43
C GLU A 44 16.83 -0.96 8.64
N LYS A 45 15.65 -0.51 8.28
CA LYS A 45 14.77 -1.24 7.35
C LYS A 45 15.24 -0.95 5.93
N ALA A 46 15.53 -2.02 5.19
CA ALA A 46 15.76 -1.90 3.76
C ALA A 46 14.43 -1.74 3.02
N THR A 47 14.43 -0.91 1.99
CA THR A 47 13.29 -0.67 1.11
C THR A 47 13.64 -1.15 -0.28
N ASP A 48 12.78 -1.95 -0.87
CA ASP A 48 12.90 -2.38 -2.27
C ASP A 48 12.06 -1.46 -3.17
N PHE A 49 12.67 -1.02 -4.27
CA PHE A 49 11.99 -0.23 -5.30
C PHE A 49 11.64 -1.16 -6.46
N ILE A 50 10.35 -1.35 -6.68
CA ILE A 50 9.83 -2.31 -7.67
C ILE A 50 9.16 -1.53 -8.79
N ASP A 51 9.62 -1.74 -10.02
CA ASP A 51 9.04 -1.11 -11.20
C ASP A 51 7.76 -1.82 -11.60
N VAL A 52 6.73 -1.02 -11.88
CA VAL A 52 5.39 -1.47 -12.24
C VAL A 52 5.00 -0.83 -13.56
N VAL A 53 4.44 -1.64 -14.46
CA VAL A 53 3.87 -1.19 -15.73
C VAL A 53 2.38 -1.54 -15.73
N ALA A 54 1.54 -0.56 -16.00
CA ALA A 54 0.10 -0.74 -16.17
C ALA A 54 -0.33 -0.37 -17.58
N TRP A 55 -1.32 -1.07 -18.11
CA TRP A 55 -1.82 -0.92 -19.47
C TRP A 55 -3.30 -0.59 -19.52
N ARG A 56 -3.74 0.08 -20.58
CA ARG A 56 -5.16 0.34 -20.88
C ARG A 56 -5.89 1.01 -19.72
N GLN A 57 -7.00 0.45 -19.29
CA GLN A 57 -7.84 0.98 -18.22
C GLN A 57 -7.11 1.05 -16.87
N THR A 58 -6.25 0.06 -16.57
CA THR A 58 -5.44 0.08 -15.34
C THR A 58 -4.47 1.26 -15.33
N ALA A 59 -3.87 1.60 -16.48
CA ALA A 59 -3.00 2.76 -16.61
C ALA A 59 -3.77 4.08 -16.38
N GLU A 60 -4.94 4.23 -16.99
CA GLU A 60 -5.79 5.41 -16.83
C GLU A 60 -6.26 5.55 -15.38
N PHE A 61 -6.68 4.45 -14.76
CA PHE A 61 -7.10 4.43 -13.35
C PHE A 61 -5.98 4.90 -12.41
N VAL A 62 -4.78 4.37 -12.58
CA VAL A 62 -3.64 4.75 -11.73
C VAL A 62 -3.28 6.21 -11.90
N CYS A 63 -3.20 6.71 -13.13
CA CYS A 63 -2.87 8.12 -13.39
C CYS A 63 -3.94 9.09 -12.87
N GLN A 64 -5.19 8.64 -12.79
CA GLN A 64 -6.30 9.47 -12.32
C GLN A 64 -6.37 9.54 -10.79
N TYR A 65 -6.07 8.45 -10.09
CA TYR A 65 -6.38 8.33 -8.67
C TYR A 65 -5.17 8.19 -7.74
N PHE A 66 -3.98 7.93 -8.29
CA PHE A 66 -2.76 7.75 -7.50
C PHE A 66 -1.77 8.88 -7.72
N THR A 67 -1.16 9.30 -6.62
CA THR A 67 -0.11 10.31 -6.59
C THR A 67 1.09 9.80 -5.80
N LYS A 68 2.22 10.48 -5.89
CA LYS A 68 3.42 10.20 -5.11
C LYS A 68 3.10 10.03 -3.62
N GLY A 69 3.65 8.99 -3.00
CA GLY A 69 3.48 8.69 -1.58
C GLY A 69 2.23 7.89 -1.22
N ARG A 70 1.26 7.78 -2.14
CA ARG A 70 0.04 7.03 -1.89
C ARG A 70 0.31 5.52 -1.83
N MET A 71 -0.35 4.84 -0.90
CA MET A 71 -0.25 3.39 -0.75
C MET A 71 -1.08 2.69 -1.82
N ALA A 72 -0.45 1.77 -2.54
CA ALA A 72 -1.10 0.96 -3.56
C ALA A 72 -0.86 -0.53 -3.29
N VAL A 73 -1.88 -1.35 -3.56
CA VAL A 73 -1.76 -2.80 -3.68
C VAL A 73 -1.78 -3.12 -5.17
N VAL A 74 -0.70 -3.70 -5.66
CA VAL A 74 -0.52 -4.07 -7.06
C VAL A 74 -0.58 -5.58 -7.19
N GLU A 75 -1.51 -6.07 -7.97
CA GLU A 75 -1.65 -7.47 -8.37
C GLU A 75 -1.31 -7.62 -9.85
N GLY A 76 -0.46 -8.59 -10.18
CA GLY A 76 -0.06 -8.80 -11.56
C GLY A 76 0.86 -10.00 -11.75
N ARG A 77 1.73 -9.90 -12.73
CA ARG A 77 2.76 -10.91 -13.04
C ARG A 77 4.14 -10.29 -13.14
N LEU A 78 5.15 -11.03 -12.75
CA LEU A 78 6.55 -10.65 -12.95
C LEU A 78 6.91 -10.86 -14.43
N GLN A 79 7.52 -9.85 -15.04
CA GLN A 79 8.06 -9.91 -16.38
C GLN A 79 9.54 -9.53 -16.36
N ILE A 80 10.35 -10.33 -17.01
CA ILE A 80 11.76 -10.02 -17.23
C ILE A 80 11.90 -9.51 -18.65
N ARG A 81 12.57 -8.36 -18.81
CA ARG A 81 12.84 -7.75 -20.11
C ARG A 81 14.33 -7.62 -20.28
N ASP A 82 14.85 -8.21 -21.37
CA ASP A 82 16.22 -8.02 -21.78
C ASP A 82 16.29 -6.80 -22.72
N TRP A 83 17.27 -5.94 -22.50
CA TRP A 83 17.50 -4.75 -23.32
C TRP A 83 19.01 -4.47 -23.44
N LYS A 84 19.40 -3.70 -24.44
CA LYS A 84 20.78 -3.28 -24.62
C LYS A 84 20.94 -1.83 -24.20
N ASP A 85 22.00 -1.57 -23.43
CA ASP A 85 22.38 -0.20 -23.12
C ASP A 85 23.08 0.48 -24.31
N LYS A 86 23.42 1.77 -24.15
CA LYS A 86 24.06 2.56 -25.19
C LYS A 86 25.46 2.03 -25.58
N ASP A 87 26.08 1.27 -24.67
CA ASP A 87 27.40 0.66 -24.86
C ASP A 87 27.31 -0.75 -25.47
N GLY A 88 26.10 -1.21 -25.79
CA GLY A 88 25.84 -2.52 -26.40
C GLY A 88 25.82 -3.69 -25.41
N ASN A 89 25.90 -3.44 -24.10
CA ASN A 89 25.82 -4.47 -23.08
C ASN A 89 24.40 -4.97 -22.89
N ASN A 90 24.23 -6.27 -22.73
CA ASN A 90 22.94 -6.85 -22.42
C ASN A 90 22.59 -6.54 -20.97
N ARG A 91 21.43 -5.91 -20.76
CA ARG A 91 20.85 -5.58 -19.46
C ARG A 91 19.53 -6.33 -19.29
N ARG A 92 19.20 -6.61 -18.05
CA ARG A 92 17.97 -7.29 -17.69
C ARG A 92 17.25 -6.46 -16.62
N SER A 93 16.00 -6.13 -16.85
CA SER A 93 15.14 -5.47 -15.86
C SER A 93 13.97 -6.38 -15.52
N ALA A 94 13.65 -6.43 -14.23
CA ALA A 94 12.47 -7.09 -13.71
C ALA A 94 11.39 -6.03 -13.46
N GLU A 95 10.21 -6.22 -14.00
CA GLU A 95 9.07 -5.33 -13.84
C GLU A 95 7.80 -6.12 -13.54
N VAL A 96 6.88 -5.52 -12.79
CA VAL A 96 5.57 -6.10 -12.53
C VAL A 96 4.58 -5.52 -13.54
N VAL A 97 4.01 -6.36 -14.36
CA VAL A 97 2.89 -5.97 -15.23
C VAL A 97 1.61 -6.10 -14.42
N ALA A 98 1.03 -4.95 -14.07
CA ALA A 98 -0.15 -4.89 -13.23
C ALA A 98 -1.41 -5.29 -14.01
N ASP A 99 -2.16 -6.25 -13.44
CA ASP A 99 -3.50 -6.61 -13.89
C ASP A 99 -4.53 -5.75 -13.15
N ASN A 100 -4.39 -5.64 -11.81
CA ASN A 100 -5.26 -4.85 -10.95
C ASN A 100 -4.44 -4.00 -9.97
N ILE A 101 -4.99 -2.84 -9.60
CA ILE A 101 -4.41 -1.95 -8.60
C ILE A 101 -5.51 -1.48 -7.67
N TYR A 102 -5.25 -1.57 -6.35
CA TYR A 102 -6.20 -1.20 -5.32
C TYR A 102 -5.59 -0.16 -4.39
N PHE A 103 -6.43 0.62 -3.72
CA PHE A 103 -5.99 1.54 -2.67
C PHE A 103 -5.55 0.74 -1.44
N GLY A 104 -4.35 1.02 -0.95
CA GLY A 104 -3.82 0.41 0.28
C GLY A 104 -4.01 1.30 1.52
N ASP A 105 -4.53 2.51 1.35
CA ASP A 105 -4.78 3.49 2.41
C ASP A 105 -6.24 3.98 2.38
N SER A 106 -6.74 4.43 3.53
CA SER A 106 -8.03 5.11 3.60
C SER A 106 -7.88 6.58 3.14
N LYS A 107 -8.97 7.17 2.66
CA LYS A 107 -9.01 8.59 2.22
C LYS A 107 -8.55 9.60 3.28
N ARG A 108 -8.49 9.20 4.56
CA ARG A 108 -8.12 10.06 5.69
C ARG A 108 -6.61 10.28 5.83
N ASP A 109 -5.77 9.34 5.37
CA ASP A 109 -4.31 9.41 5.54
C ASP A 109 -3.63 10.38 4.54
N SER A 110 -4.31 10.79 3.48
CA SER A 110 -3.76 11.72 2.48
C SER A 110 -3.89 13.20 2.88
N GLN A 111 -4.52 13.53 4.01
CA GLN A 111 -4.81 14.91 4.42
C GLN A 111 -4.23 15.33 5.79
N SER A 112 -3.46 14.46 6.47
CA SER A 112 -2.85 14.83 7.76
C SER A 112 -1.42 15.37 7.62
N GLY A 113 -1.30 16.47 6.87
CA GLY A 113 -0.19 17.42 6.94
C GLY A 113 -0.64 18.76 7.55
N GLY A 114 -1.69 18.79 8.34
CA GLY A 114 -2.21 19.99 8.99
C GLY A 114 -2.36 19.77 10.48
N ASP A 115 -1.75 20.65 11.27
CA ASP A 115 -1.88 20.81 12.71
C ASP A 115 -3.26 20.42 13.25
N TYR A 116 -3.36 19.22 13.83
CA TYR A 116 -4.50 18.87 14.65
C TYR A 116 -4.20 19.30 16.08
N ALA A 117 -4.51 20.57 16.42
CA ALA A 117 -4.66 20.97 17.80
C ALA A 117 -5.89 20.22 18.34
N PRO A 118 -5.76 19.42 19.42
CA PRO A 118 -6.92 18.79 20.03
C PRO A 118 -7.86 19.88 20.57
N PRO A 119 -9.19 19.76 20.36
CA PRO A 119 -10.12 20.70 20.94
C PRO A 119 -9.98 20.64 22.47
N ALA A 120 -9.72 21.79 23.07
CA ALA A 120 -9.72 21.95 24.52
C ALA A 120 -11.15 21.68 25.02
N TYR A 121 -11.39 20.50 25.54
CA TYR A 121 -12.58 20.22 26.32
C TYR A 121 -12.44 20.96 27.65
N GLY A 122 -13.14 22.09 27.74
CA GLY A 122 -13.43 22.73 29.02
C GLY A 122 -14.21 21.76 29.88
N SER A 123 -13.67 21.44 31.03
CA SER A 123 -14.34 20.65 32.05
C SER A 123 -15.52 21.43 32.63
N PRO A 124 -16.74 20.89 32.64
CA PRO A 124 -17.68 21.15 33.71
C PRO A 124 -17.50 20.06 34.76
N ALA A 125 -17.10 20.50 35.95
CA ALA A 125 -17.18 19.68 37.15
C ALA A 125 -18.63 19.40 37.47
N GLU A 126 -19.11 18.18 37.22
CA GLU A 126 -20.27 17.64 37.89
C GLU A 126 -19.90 16.29 38.47
N SER A 127 -20.04 16.26 39.81
CA SER A 127 -19.86 15.12 40.66
C SER A 127 -20.84 14.00 40.35
N TYR A 128 -20.36 12.91 39.73
CA TYR A 128 -21.10 11.67 39.69
C TYR A 128 -20.65 10.79 40.85
N THR A 129 -21.56 10.63 41.84
CA THR A 129 -21.48 9.57 42.86
C THR A 129 -21.60 8.22 42.14
N ALA A 130 -20.61 7.37 42.34
CA ALA A 130 -20.61 6.00 41.86
C ALA A 130 -21.71 5.20 42.55
N PRO A 131 -22.55 4.45 41.85
CA PRO A 131 -23.35 3.40 42.48
C PRO A 131 -22.47 2.18 42.74
N ALA A 132 -22.63 1.63 43.93
CA ALA A 132 -21.93 0.47 44.47
C ALA A 132 -22.07 -0.78 43.57
N SER A 133 -20.98 -1.50 43.47
CA SER A 133 -20.80 -2.93 43.21
C SER A 133 -22.08 -3.74 42.92
N GLY A 134 -22.30 -4.03 41.66
CA GLY A 134 -23.14 -5.14 41.22
C GLY A 134 -22.25 -6.20 40.58
N GLY A 135 -22.26 -7.42 41.17
CA GLY A 135 -21.35 -8.50 40.88
C GLY A 135 -21.27 -8.94 39.43
N PHE A 136 -20.08 -9.27 39.01
CA PHE A 136 -19.82 -10.13 37.88
C PHE A 136 -20.51 -11.48 38.16
N ALA A 137 -21.50 -11.82 37.34
CA ALA A 137 -22.02 -13.17 37.31
C ALA A 137 -20.96 -14.05 36.62
N GLU A 138 -20.42 -15.01 37.36
CA GLU A 138 -19.64 -16.11 36.83
C GLU A 138 -20.53 -16.89 35.85
N ILE A 139 -20.14 -16.96 34.59
CA ILE A 139 -20.75 -17.83 33.59
C ILE A 139 -20.22 -19.24 33.92
N GLU A 140 -21.06 -20.13 34.39
CA GLU A 140 -20.74 -21.54 34.50
C GLU A 140 -20.45 -22.10 33.13
N GLU A 141 -19.27 -22.71 33.01
CA GLU A 141 -18.73 -23.35 31.82
C GLU A 141 -19.47 -24.67 31.59
N ASP A 142 -20.60 -24.61 30.88
CA ASP A 142 -21.23 -25.81 30.34
C ASP A 142 -20.42 -26.30 29.15
N GLY A 143 -19.51 -27.25 29.44
CA GLY A 143 -18.65 -27.89 28.48
C GLY A 143 -19.41 -28.86 27.59
N GLU A 144 -20.03 -28.36 26.53
CA GLU A 144 -20.35 -29.16 25.35
C GLU A 144 -20.23 -28.27 24.10
N LEU A 145 -19.11 -28.42 23.40
CA LEU A 145 -18.96 -27.95 22.04
C LEU A 145 -19.58 -28.97 21.09
N PRO A 146 -20.60 -28.62 20.31
CA PRO A 146 -21.17 -29.52 19.31
C PRO A 146 -20.32 -29.51 18.04
N PHE A 147 -19.51 -30.53 17.88
CA PHE A 147 -18.99 -30.94 16.58
C PHE A 147 -19.27 -32.44 16.39
#